data_1b507a6fdabcfaf608197adbea3bc122
#
_entry.id   1b507a6fdabcfaf608197adbea3bc122
#
_cell.length_a   1.000
_cell.length_b   1.000
_cell.length_c   1.000
_cell.angle_alpha   90.00
_cell.angle_beta   90.00
_cell.angle_gamma   90.00
#
_symmetry.space_group_name_H-M   'P 1'
#
loop_
_entity.id
_entity.type
_entity.pdbx_description
1 polymer ?
#
loop_
_entity_poly.entity_id
_entity_poly.type
_entity_poly.pdbx_seq_one_letter_code
_entity_poly.pdbx_strand_id
1 'polypeptide(L)'
;MHIRLIRILVLISVAASLGSCAPMALQKSGVQRLYVFNCGESTVSDVSRWTPGVNVGQPGEFSANCYLIQHARGWMMFDSGINDNVATMPKGFQRGRDSPRYILRKPLRAQLAEISVDPARITHVAFSHTHGDHVGNGNLFTNATLHIQGAEYDIAFGPEAVSKWNFEVTSYDKLRANPIVRLDGDHDVFGDGTVKILSTPGHTPGHQSLLVRPPKRGPVILSGDMVHLQDNWTQRRVPAFNFSREQSVQSMEKVAALMKQTGAQLWINHDKAQSDSIPKAPAYIE
;
A
#
# COMPACT_ATOMS: atom_id res chain seq x y z
N MET A 1 24.12 9.70 86.95
CA MET A 1 23.66 10.44 85.71
C MET A 1 23.58 9.43 84.59
N HIS A 2 22.40 8.83 84.38
CA HIS A 2 22.22 7.74 83.39
C HIS A 2 21.57 8.29 82.10
N ILE A 3 22.30 8.23 81.01
CA ILE A 3 21.85 8.62 79.68
C ILE A 3 21.20 7.38 79.04
N ARG A 4 19.87 7.43 78.81
CA ARG A 4 19.10 6.43 78.07
C ARG A 4 19.22 6.74 76.54
N LEU A 5 19.84 5.87 75.80
CA LEU A 5 19.79 5.89 74.33
C LEU A 5 18.45 5.34 73.80
N ILE A 6 17.67 6.18 73.13
CA ILE A 6 16.46 5.77 72.40
C ILE A 6 16.90 5.34 71.02
N ARG A 7 16.69 4.07 70.69
CA ARG A 7 16.84 3.55 69.31
C ARG A 7 15.54 3.79 68.56
N ILE A 8 15.60 4.63 67.53
CA ILE A 8 14.50 4.85 66.61
C ILE A 8 14.64 3.77 65.52
N LEU A 9 13.64 2.86 65.44
CA LEU A 9 13.49 1.92 64.32
C LEU A 9 12.79 2.64 63.17
N VAL A 10 13.47 2.84 62.06
CA VAL A 10 12.86 3.32 60.80
C VAL A 10 12.39 2.11 60.03
N LEU A 11 11.07 1.92 59.93
CA LEU A 11 10.44 0.94 59.05
C LEU A 11 10.36 1.54 57.64
N ILE A 12 11.17 0.99 56.71
CA ILE A 12 11.09 1.32 55.30
C ILE A 12 10.02 0.39 54.67
N SER A 13 8.86 0.95 54.34
CA SER A 13 7.81 0.27 53.58
C SER A 13 8.15 0.31 52.11
N VAL A 14 8.56 -0.83 51.53
CA VAL A 14 8.71 -1.00 50.09
C VAL A 14 7.32 -1.26 49.50
N ALA A 15 6.70 -0.25 48.89
CA ALA A 15 5.50 -0.41 48.11
C ALA A 15 5.87 -1.03 46.74
N ALA A 16 5.57 -2.32 46.59
CA ALA A 16 5.66 -2.99 45.28
C ALA A 16 4.50 -2.50 44.42
N SER A 17 4.79 -1.62 43.47
CA SER A 17 3.84 -1.24 42.40
C SER A 17 3.67 -2.43 41.45
N LEU A 18 2.61 -3.20 41.61
CA LEU A 18 2.11 -4.15 40.62
C LEU A 18 1.60 -3.33 39.44
N GLY A 19 2.43 -3.20 38.41
CA GLY A 19 2.02 -2.65 37.11
C GLY A 19 0.91 -3.53 36.53
N SER A 20 -0.34 -3.04 36.66
CA SER A 20 -1.49 -3.65 36.00
C SER A 20 -1.32 -3.50 34.50
N CYS A 21 -0.91 -4.58 33.80
CA CYS A 21 -1.10 -4.67 32.36
C CYS A 21 -2.60 -4.77 32.11
N ALA A 22 -3.25 -3.62 31.94
CA ALA A 22 -4.61 -3.58 31.41
C ALA A 22 -4.59 -4.24 30.03
N PRO A 23 -5.49 -5.20 29.71
CA PRO A 23 -5.60 -5.74 28.39
C PRO A 23 -5.94 -4.57 27.45
N MET A 24 -5.12 -4.40 26.39
CA MET A 24 -5.43 -3.45 25.31
C MET A 24 -6.80 -3.84 24.77
N ALA A 25 -7.82 -3.05 25.11
CA ALA A 25 -9.16 -3.25 24.55
C ALA A 25 -9.01 -3.28 23.03
N LEU A 26 -9.45 -4.37 22.39
CA LEU A 26 -9.52 -4.46 20.95
C LEU A 26 -10.36 -3.28 20.46
N GLN A 27 -9.69 -2.27 19.91
CA GLN A 27 -10.37 -1.11 19.34
C GLN A 27 -11.25 -1.66 18.22
N LYS A 28 -12.58 -1.50 18.34
CA LYS A 28 -13.53 -2.01 17.35
C LYS A 28 -13.15 -1.43 15.99
N SER A 29 -12.68 -2.28 15.07
CA SER A 29 -12.25 -1.85 13.75
C SER A 29 -13.39 -1.15 13.01
N GLY A 30 -13.12 0.03 12.46
CA GLY A 30 -14.03 0.70 11.53
C GLY A 30 -14.05 0.04 10.14
N VAL A 31 -13.01 -0.74 9.82
CA VAL A 31 -12.98 -1.58 8.63
C VAL A 31 -13.97 -2.74 8.78
N GLN A 32 -14.83 -2.91 7.80
CA GLN A 32 -15.81 -3.99 7.74
C GLN A 32 -15.32 -5.11 6.81
N ARG A 33 -14.81 -4.74 5.63
CA ARG A 33 -14.31 -5.69 4.62
C ARG A 33 -13.13 -5.12 3.87
N LEU A 34 -12.19 -5.99 3.53
CA LEU A 34 -11.11 -5.71 2.58
C LEU A 34 -11.26 -6.65 1.39
N TYR A 35 -11.53 -6.10 0.21
CA TYR A 35 -11.56 -6.82 -1.05
C TYR A 35 -10.23 -6.67 -1.76
N VAL A 36 -9.75 -7.75 -2.38
CA VAL A 36 -8.56 -7.76 -3.23
C VAL A 36 -8.98 -8.13 -4.64
N PHE A 37 -8.67 -7.28 -5.61
CA PHE A 37 -8.94 -7.55 -7.02
C PHE A 37 -7.65 -7.93 -7.76
N ASN A 38 -7.76 -8.86 -8.70
CA ASN A 38 -6.70 -9.02 -9.71
C ASN A 38 -6.89 -7.91 -10.75
N CYS A 39 -6.08 -6.87 -10.64
CA CYS A 39 -6.11 -5.70 -11.51
C CYS A 39 -5.06 -5.75 -12.62
N GLY A 40 -4.53 -6.93 -12.86
CA GLY A 40 -3.62 -7.23 -13.94
C GLY A 40 -2.48 -8.15 -13.55
N GLU A 41 -1.82 -8.63 -14.56
CA GLU A 41 -0.59 -9.43 -14.48
C GLU A 41 0.39 -8.88 -15.51
N SER A 42 1.68 -9.09 -15.29
CA SER A 42 2.66 -8.79 -16.34
C SER A 42 3.75 -9.85 -16.42
N THR A 43 4.35 -9.97 -17.60
CA THR A 43 5.48 -10.85 -17.85
C THR A 43 6.66 -10.03 -18.36
N VAL A 44 7.86 -10.41 -17.96
CA VAL A 44 9.12 -9.80 -18.41
C VAL A 44 10.07 -10.87 -18.88
N SER A 45 10.90 -10.54 -19.86
CA SER A 45 11.92 -11.46 -20.38
C SER A 45 13.15 -11.58 -19.48
N ASP A 46 13.40 -10.55 -18.66
CA ASP A 46 14.53 -10.49 -17.72
C ASP A 46 14.09 -9.81 -16.42
N VAL A 47 13.97 -10.59 -15.36
CA VAL A 47 13.56 -10.12 -14.04
C VAL A 47 14.67 -9.36 -13.30
N SER A 48 15.91 -9.44 -13.78
CA SER A 48 17.05 -8.81 -13.08
C SER A 48 16.96 -7.28 -13.00
N ARG A 49 16.13 -6.65 -13.80
CA ARG A 49 15.83 -5.21 -13.66
C ARG A 49 15.18 -4.88 -12.32
N TRP A 50 14.37 -5.81 -11.79
CA TRP A 50 13.73 -5.71 -10.46
C TRP A 50 14.57 -6.33 -9.36
N THR A 51 15.45 -7.28 -9.73
CA THR A 51 16.34 -8.01 -8.80
C THR A 51 17.81 -7.83 -9.18
N PRO A 52 18.39 -6.61 -9.09
CA PRO A 52 19.74 -6.35 -9.53
C PRO A 52 20.77 -7.36 -9.01
N GLY A 53 21.55 -7.91 -9.93
CA GLY A 53 22.63 -8.86 -9.62
C GLY A 53 22.22 -10.33 -9.48
N VAL A 54 20.91 -10.65 -9.62
CA VAL A 54 20.41 -12.04 -9.61
C VAL A 54 19.41 -12.27 -10.73
N ASN A 55 19.23 -13.54 -11.12
CA ASN A 55 18.27 -13.98 -12.13
C ASN A 55 18.42 -13.27 -13.49
N VAL A 56 19.65 -12.93 -13.88
CA VAL A 56 19.96 -12.26 -15.15
C VAL A 56 19.51 -13.14 -16.32
N GLY A 57 18.72 -12.54 -17.23
CA GLY A 57 18.17 -13.25 -18.40
C GLY A 57 17.04 -14.24 -18.06
N GLN A 58 16.58 -14.31 -16.83
CA GLN A 58 15.44 -15.17 -16.46
C GLN A 58 14.12 -14.41 -16.62
N PRO A 59 13.10 -15.03 -17.21
CA PRO A 59 11.78 -14.43 -17.28
C PRO A 59 11.16 -14.32 -15.88
N GLY A 60 10.25 -13.37 -15.71
CA GLY A 60 9.50 -13.17 -14.48
C GLY A 60 8.03 -12.88 -14.75
N GLU A 61 7.21 -13.17 -13.75
CA GLU A 61 5.78 -12.85 -13.73
C GLU A 61 5.47 -11.99 -12.51
N PHE A 62 4.62 -11.00 -12.72
CA PHE A 62 4.19 -10.08 -11.66
C PHE A 62 2.67 -10.01 -11.61
N SER A 63 2.13 -9.82 -10.42
CA SER A 63 0.73 -9.43 -10.19
C SER A 63 0.60 -7.91 -10.12
N ALA A 64 -0.61 -7.40 -10.33
CA ALA A 64 -1.02 -6.06 -9.97
C ALA A 64 -2.36 -6.16 -9.24
N ASN A 65 -2.35 -5.92 -7.93
CA ASN A 65 -3.57 -5.98 -7.12
C ASN A 65 -4.12 -4.58 -6.88
N CYS A 66 -5.46 -4.48 -6.78
CA CYS A 66 -6.15 -3.31 -6.26
C CYS A 66 -6.92 -3.70 -5.01
N TYR A 67 -7.16 -2.73 -4.15
CA TYR A 67 -7.75 -3.01 -2.84
C TYR A 67 -8.92 -2.05 -2.59
N LEU A 68 -10.08 -2.61 -2.23
CA LEU A 68 -11.24 -1.84 -1.83
C LEU A 68 -11.54 -2.09 -0.36
N ILE A 69 -11.49 -1.05 0.42
CA ILE A 69 -11.77 -1.08 1.86
C ILE A 69 -13.18 -0.54 2.09
N GLN A 70 -14.06 -1.40 2.62
CA GLN A 70 -15.35 -0.99 3.17
C GLN A 70 -15.14 -0.60 4.63
N HIS A 71 -15.35 0.68 4.92
CA HIS A 71 -15.25 1.23 6.26
C HIS A 71 -16.61 1.77 6.71
N ALA A 72 -16.86 1.84 8.02
CA ALA A 72 -18.10 2.37 8.57
C ALA A 72 -18.40 3.82 8.14
N ARG A 73 -17.35 4.59 7.79
CA ARG A 73 -17.42 6.01 7.38
C ARG A 73 -17.30 6.23 5.88
N GLY A 74 -17.23 5.18 5.06
CA GLY A 74 -17.13 5.31 3.61
C GLY A 74 -16.34 4.18 2.97
N TRP A 75 -16.03 4.33 1.68
CA TRP A 75 -15.28 3.37 0.90
C TRP A 75 -13.97 3.97 0.42
N MET A 76 -12.89 3.21 0.49
CA MET A 76 -11.60 3.65 -0.02
C MET A 76 -11.08 2.66 -1.06
N MET A 77 -10.69 3.17 -2.23
CA MET A 77 -9.90 2.43 -3.20
C MET A 77 -8.42 2.73 -3.03
N PHE A 78 -7.58 1.69 -2.99
CA PHE A 78 -6.13 1.81 -3.00
C PHE A 78 -5.57 1.07 -4.21
N ASP A 79 -4.91 1.79 -5.10
CA ASP A 79 -4.52 1.44 -6.46
C ASP A 79 -5.72 1.09 -7.36
N SER A 80 -5.55 1.21 -8.65
CA SER A 80 -6.59 0.92 -9.66
C SER A 80 -6.08 0.04 -10.81
N GLY A 81 -4.86 -0.45 -10.69
CA GLY A 81 -4.27 -1.44 -11.59
C GLY A 81 -4.02 -0.96 -13.02
N ILE A 82 -3.91 -1.94 -13.89
CA ILE A 82 -3.72 -1.75 -15.33
C ILE A 82 -5.02 -1.22 -15.93
N ASN A 83 -4.91 -0.34 -16.94
CA ASN A 83 -6.07 0.24 -17.61
C ASN A 83 -7.02 -0.84 -18.17
N ASP A 84 -8.32 -0.70 -17.90
CA ASP A 84 -9.37 -1.65 -18.30
C ASP A 84 -9.40 -1.95 -19.81
N ASN A 85 -8.92 -1.04 -20.65
CA ASN A 85 -8.82 -1.26 -22.10
C ASN A 85 -7.90 -2.44 -22.45
N VAL A 86 -6.93 -2.78 -21.60
CA VAL A 86 -6.02 -3.92 -21.84
C VAL A 86 -6.80 -5.24 -21.89
N ALA A 87 -7.94 -5.35 -21.21
CA ALA A 87 -8.79 -6.56 -21.28
C ALA A 87 -9.37 -6.82 -22.66
N THR A 88 -9.42 -5.82 -23.54
CA THR A 88 -9.85 -5.98 -24.95
C THR A 88 -8.73 -6.37 -25.89
N MET A 89 -7.49 -6.49 -25.40
CA MET A 89 -6.30 -6.79 -26.19
C MET A 89 -5.93 -8.27 -26.05
N PRO A 90 -6.19 -9.14 -27.05
CA PRO A 90 -5.97 -10.59 -26.92
C PRO A 90 -4.52 -11.00 -26.62
N LYS A 91 -3.56 -10.16 -27.02
CA LYS A 91 -2.11 -10.37 -26.75
C LYS A 91 -1.59 -9.54 -25.59
N GLY A 92 -2.48 -8.87 -24.84
CA GLY A 92 -2.11 -7.89 -23.83
C GLY A 92 -1.49 -6.63 -24.44
N PHE A 93 -0.97 -5.76 -23.58
CA PHE A 93 -0.31 -4.50 -23.95
C PHE A 93 1.17 -4.54 -23.62
N GLN A 94 2.01 -4.06 -24.51
CA GLN A 94 3.44 -3.90 -24.28
C GLN A 94 3.91 -2.62 -24.98
N ARG A 95 4.46 -1.67 -24.20
CA ARG A 95 4.87 -0.36 -24.74
C ARG A 95 6.11 -0.45 -25.62
N GLY A 96 7.05 -1.32 -25.31
CA GLY A 96 8.29 -1.52 -26.04
C GLY A 96 8.86 -2.91 -25.80
N ARG A 97 9.84 -3.32 -26.61
CA ARG A 97 10.37 -4.68 -26.60
C ARG A 97 10.82 -5.16 -25.22
N ASP A 98 11.45 -4.27 -24.46
CA ASP A 98 12.01 -4.58 -23.13
C ASP A 98 11.11 -4.14 -21.97
N SER A 99 9.89 -3.66 -22.28
CA SER A 99 8.89 -3.31 -21.29
C SER A 99 8.11 -4.56 -20.84
N PRO A 100 7.52 -4.54 -19.63
CA PRO A 100 6.57 -5.58 -19.24
C PRO A 100 5.44 -5.72 -20.26
N ARG A 101 5.02 -6.95 -20.50
CA ARG A 101 3.78 -7.25 -21.20
C ARG A 101 2.66 -7.39 -20.20
N TYR A 102 1.75 -6.46 -20.21
CA TYR A 102 0.59 -6.41 -19.32
C TYR A 102 -0.58 -7.21 -19.87
N ILE A 103 -1.24 -7.97 -19.02
CA ILE A 103 -2.42 -8.78 -19.31
C ILE A 103 -3.48 -8.46 -18.27
N LEU A 104 -4.69 -8.18 -18.71
CA LEU A 104 -5.84 -7.98 -17.84
C LEU A 104 -6.97 -8.91 -18.27
N ARG A 105 -7.35 -9.86 -17.42
CA ARG A 105 -8.40 -10.84 -17.76
C ARG A 105 -9.80 -10.27 -17.56
N LYS A 106 -9.99 -9.45 -16.53
CA LYS A 106 -11.28 -8.86 -16.15
C LYS A 106 -11.09 -7.39 -15.77
N PRO A 107 -11.77 -6.46 -16.43
CA PRO A 107 -11.72 -5.04 -16.09
C PRO A 107 -12.07 -4.79 -14.62
N LEU A 108 -11.42 -3.80 -13.98
CA LEU A 108 -11.72 -3.42 -12.61
C LEU A 108 -13.20 -3.01 -12.45
N ARG A 109 -13.75 -2.27 -13.43
CA ARG A 109 -15.18 -1.90 -13.45
C ARG A 109 -16.10 -3.12 -13.39
N ALA A 110 -15.77 -4.20 -14.10
CA ALA A 110 -16.57 -5.42 -14.08
C ALA A 110 -16.47 -6.14 -12.72
N GLN A 111 -15.27 -6.17 -12.13
CA GLN A 111 -15.05 -6.78 -10.80
C GLN A 111 -15.80 -6.01 -9.69
N LEU A 112 -15.84 -4.68 -9.76
CA LEU A 112 -16.63 -3.84 -8.84
C LEU A 112 -18.12 -4.11 -8.99
N ALA A 113 -18.61 -4.27 -10.22
CA ALA A 113 -20.02 -4.59 -10.50
C ALA A 113 -20.42 -5.96 -9.93
N GLU A 114 -19.53 -6.97 -9.94
CA GLU A 114 -19.78 -8.30 -9.36
C GLU A 114 -20.06 -8.25 -7.85
N ILE A 115 -19.46 -7.30 -7.14
CA ILE A 115 -19.75 -7.08 -5.72
C ILE A 115 -20.77 -5.96 -5.49
N SER A 116 -21.48 -5.54 -6.55
CA SER A 116 -22.52 -4.50 -6.51
C SER A 116 -22.03 -3.14 -6.00
N VAL A 117 -20.77 -2.78 -6.32
CA VAL A 117 -20.18 -1.48 -5.98
C VAL A 117 -20.05 -0.62 -7.23
N ASP A 118 -20.75 0.50 -7.23
CA ASP A 118 -20.56 1.56 -8.23
C ASP A 118 -19.31 2.37 -7.86
N PRO A 119 -18.34 2.60 -8.77
CA PRO A 119 -17.20 3.47 -8.54
C PRO A 119 -17.58 4.86 -7.99
N ALA A 120 -18.74 5.39 -8.37
CA ALA A 120 -19.25 6.68 -7.89
C ALA A 120 -19.56 6.73 -6.38
N ARG A 121 -19.71 5.56 -5.73
CA ARG A 121 -19.93 5.44 -4.28
C ARG A 121 -18.63 5.44 -3.47
N ILE A 122 -17.49 5.32 -4.14
CA ILE A 122 -16.19 5.32 -3.48
C ILE A 122 -15.86 6.76 -3.07
N THR A 123 -15.66 6.97 -1.78
CA THR A 123 -15.52 8.30 -1.17
C THR A 123 -14.08 8.75 -1.01
N HIS A 124 -13.14 7.80 -1.01
CA HIS A 124 -11.72 8.03 -0.88
C HIS A 124 -10.95 7.22 -1.91
N VAL A 125 -9.93 7.81 -2.51
CA VAL A 125 -8.99 7.12 -3.39
C VAL A 125 -7.57 7.51 -3.03
N ALA A 126 -6.68 6.55 -3.04
CA ALA A 126 -5.25 6.77 -3.00
C ALA A 126 -4.57 5.78 -3.93
N PHE A 127 -3.44 6.19 -4.48
CA PHE A 127 -2.56 5.31 -5.24
C PHE A 127 -1.24 5.22 -4.51
N SER A 128 -0.62 4.04 -4.56
CA SER A 128 0.73 3.90 -4.01
C SER A 128 1.70 4.88 -4.67
N HIS A 129 1.56 5.06 -5.97
CA HIS A 129 2.26 6.03 -6.81
C HIS A 129 1.57 6.11 -8.18
N THR A 130 2.10 6.89 -9.13
CA THR A 130 1.40 7.22 -10.39
C THR A 130 1.91 6.47 -11.63
N HIS A 131 2.54 5.30 -11.50
CA HIS A 131 2.80 4.43 -12.67
C HIS A 131 1.51 3.79 -13.20
N GLY A 132 1.49 3.45 -14.49
CA GLY A 132 0.29 3.06 -15.23
C GLY A 132 -0.39 1.77 -14.75
N ASP A 133 0.34 0.89 -14.08
CA ASP A 133 -0.18 -0.35 -13.49
C ASP A 133 -0.72 -0.17 -12.06
N HIS A 134 -0.72 1.06 -11.54
CA HIS A 134 -1.35 1.46 -10.27
C HIS A 134 -2.50 2.45 -10.47
N VAL A 135 -2.40 3.34 -11.46
CA VAL A 135 -3.41 4.39 -11.70
C VAL A 135 -4.20 4.20 -12.99
N GLY A 136 -4.08 3.07 -13.66
CA GLY A 136 -4.65 2.84 -15.00
C GLY A 136 -6.15 3.10 -15.13
N ASN A 137 -6.88 3.04 -14.01
CA ASN A 137 -8.31 3.34 -13.94
C ASN A 137 -8.66 4.50 -12.99
N GLY A 138 -7.72 5.39 -12.71
CA GLY A 138 -7.91 6.51 -11.78
C GLY A 138 -9.14 7.36 -12.09
N ASN A 139 -9.40 7.61 -13.35
CA ASN A 139 -10.55 8.39 -13.81
C ASN A 139 -11.93 7.78 -13.54
N LEU A 140 -12.02 6.57 -12.95
CA LEU A 140 -13.27 6.01 -12.44
C LEU A 140 -13.74 6.69 -11.14
N PHE A 141 -12.84 7.33 -10.38
CA PHE A 141 -13.07 7.76 -9.01
C PHE A 141 -13.23 9.28 -8.88
N THR A 142 -13.91 9.92 -9.83
CA THR A 142 -14.06 11.38 -9.90
C THR A 142 -14.90 12.00 -8.78
N ASN A 143 -15.58 11.19 -7.96
CA ASN A 143 -16.33 11.65 -6.79
C ASN A 143 -15.57 11.48 -5.47
N ALA A 144 -14.40 10.82 -5.51
CA ALA A 144 -13.64 10.49 -4.33
C ALA A 144 -12.68 11.63 -3.92
N THR A 145 -12.41 11.76 -2.63
CA THR A 145 -11.28 12.57 -2.16
C THR A 145 -9.98 11.84 -2.51
N LEU A 146 -9.08 12.49 -3.25
CA LEU A 146 -7.75 11.97 -3.57
C LEU A 146 -6.78 12.24 -2.43
N HIS A 147 -6.22 11.18 -1.85
CA HIS A 147 -5.14 11.24 -0.86
C HIS A 147 -3.81 10.93 -1.54
N ILE A 148 -2.91 11.88 -1.58
CA ILE A 148 -1.65 11.77 -2.32
C ILE A 148 -0.54 12.54 -1.60
N GLN A 149 0.67 11.98 -1.53
CA GLN A 149 1.83 12.72 -1.02
C GLN A 149 2.09 13.94 -1.91
N GLY A 150 2.44 15.07 -1.30
CA GLY A 150 2.70 16.32 -2.03
C GLY A 150 3.75 16.16 -3.12
N ALA A 151 4.84 15.43 -2.83
CA ALA A 151 5.89 15.14 -3.80
C ALA A 151 5.39 14.30 -5.00
N GLU A 152 4.46 13.35 -4.78
CA GLU A 152 3.85 12.59 -5.88
C GLU A 152 2.90 13.45 -6.70
N TYR A 153 2.08 14.29 -6.03
CA TYR A 153 1.20 15.23 -6.72
C TYR A 153 1.95 16.15 -7.68
N ASP A 154 3.08 16.69 -7.22
CA ASP A 154 3.87 17.63 -8.02
C ASP A 154 4.46 17.00 -9.27
N ILE A 155 4.89 15.74 -9.20
CA ILE A 155 5.39 15.02 -10.39
C ILE A 155 4.26 14.45 -11.25
N ALA A 156 3.15 14.00 -10.66
CA ALA A 156 2.01 13.41 -11.38
C ALA A 156 1.25 14.44 -12.23
N PHE A 157 1.06 15.62 -11.67
CA PHE A 157 0.32 16.71 -12.33
C PHE A 157 1.22 17.82 -12.86
N GLY A 158 2.54 17.67 -12.74
CA GLY A 158 3.53 18.60 -13.24
C GLY A 158 3.80 18.46 -14.74
N PRO A 159 4.54 19.43 -15.32
CA PRO A 159 4.81 19.45 -16.76
C PRO A 159 5.70 18.30 -17.26
N GLU A 160 6.47 17.69 -16.37
CA GLU A 160 7.41 16.60 -16.68
C GLU A 160 6.81 15.19 -16.48
N ALA A 161 5.50 15.08 -16.13
CA ALA A 161 4.86 13.81 -15.80
C ALA A 161 5.04 12.73 -16.89
N VAL A 162 4.91 13.11 -18.16
CA VAL A 162 5.08 12.20 -19.30
C VAL A 162 6.55 12.05 -19.67
N SER A 163 7.27 13.15 -19.83
CA SER A 163 8.62 13.14 -20.43
C SER A 163 9.70 12.56 -19.51
N LYS A 164 9.59 12.81 -18.21
CA LYS A 164 10.59 12.37 -17.22
C LYS A 164 10.13 11.13 -16.45
N TRP A 165 8.85 11.10 -16.05
CA TRP A 165 8.32 10.07 -15.18
C TRP A 165 7.59 8.97 -15.94
N ASN A 166 7.39 9.14 -17.26
CA ASN A 166 6.70 8.16 -18.12
C ASN A 166 5.28 7.81 -17.63
N PHE A 167 4.60 8.75 -16.97
CA PHE A 167 3.25 8.57 -16.46
C PHE A 167 2.20 8.63 -17.57
N GLU A 168 1.13 7.87 -17.41
CA GLU A 168 -0.03 7.86 -18.30
C GLU A 168 -1.10 8.83 -17.80
N VAL A 169 -0.83 10.13 -17.90
CA VAL A 169 -1.66 11.21 -17.33
C VAL A 169 -3.13 11.08 -17.68
N THR A 170 -3.45 10.62 -18.90
CA THR A 170 -4.83 10.42 -19.37
C THR A 170 -5.63 9.38 -18.56
N SER A 171 -4.97 8.56 -17.75
CA SER A 171 -5.62 7.58 -16.88
C SER A 171 -6.15 8.17 -15.56
N TYR A 172 -5.65 9.35 -15.16
CA TYR A 172 -5.99 9.98 -13.88
C TYR A 172 -6.15 11.50 -13.92
N ASP A 173 -6.05 12.15 -15.08
CA ASP A 173 -6.10 13.61 -15.24
C ASP A 173 -7.38 14.25 -14.68
N LYS A 174 -8.52 13.54 -14.72
CA LYS A 174 -9.80 14.02 -14.18
C LYS A 174 -9.76 14.18 -12.66
N LEU A 175 -8.90 13.45 -11.96
CA LEU A 175 -8.75 13.56 -10.50
C LEU A 175 -8.21 14.92 -10.05
N ARG A 176 -7.65 15.72 -10.96
CA ARG A 176 -7.27 17.10 -10.67
C ARG A 176 -8.44 17.97 -10.19
N ALA A 177 -9.67 17.64 -10.58
CA ALA A 177 -10.90 18.33 -10.18
C ALA A 177 -11.49 17.82 -8.85
N ASN A 178 -10.98 16.72 -8.33
CA ASN A 178 -11.47 16.14 -7.07
C ASN A 178 -11.08 16.99 -5.85
N PRO A 179 -11.73 16.84 -4.69
CA PRO A 179 -11.15 17.22 -3.43
C PRO A 179 -9.82 16.48 -3.23
N ILE A 180 -8.75 17.23 -2.89
CA ILE A 180 -7.39 16.67 -2.77
C ILE A 180 -6.86 16.92 -1.37
N VAL A 181 -6.42 15.85 -0.71
CA VAL A 181 -5.64 15.89 0.52
C VAL A 181 -4.18 15.64 0.17
N ARG A 182 -3.40 16.73 0.07
CA ARG A 182 -1.95 16.67 -0.14
C ARG A 182 -1.28 16.37 1.18
N LEU A 183 -0.59 15.24 1.23
CA LEU A 183 0.03 14.70 2.43
C LEU A 183 1.52 15.07 2.49
N ASP A 184 2.02 15.17 3.71
CA ASP A 184 3.44 15.21 4.04
C ASP A 184 3.69 14.21 5.19
N GLY A 185 3.92 12.95 4.84
CA GLY A 185 4.10 11.86 5.82
C GLY A 185 2.89 10.92 5.96
N ASP A 186 2.80 10.28 7.13
CA ASP A 186 1.76 9.30 7.40
C ASP A 186 0.41 9.96 7.69
N HIS A 187 -0.69 9.31 7.27
CA HIS A 187 -2.03 9.88 7.41
C HIS A 187 -3.08 8.82 7.76
N ASP A 188 -3.93 9.11 8.74
CA ASP A 188 -5.06 8.27 9.10
C ASP A 188 -6.30 8.72 8.33
N VAL A 189 -6.70 7.93 7.33
CA VAL A 189 -7.76 8.31 6.37
C VAL A 189 -9.11 8.55 7.05
N PHE A 190 -9.45 7.71 8.03
CA PHE A 190 -10.73 7.77 8.73
C PHE A 190 -10.62 8.28 10.17
N GLY A 191 -9.42 8.57 10.67
CA GLY A 191 -9.19 9.12 12.00
C GLY A 191 -9.46 8.15 13.16
N ASP A 192 -9.42 6.82 12.92
CA ASP A 192 -9.63 5.79 13.93
C ASP A 192 -8.49 4.76 14.01
N GLY A 193 -7.41 4.99 13.25
CA GLY A 193 -6.22 4.15 13.26
C GLY A 193 -6.34 2.86 12.45
N THR A 194 -7.46 2.62 11.77
CA THR A 194 -7.71 1.34 11.08
C THR A 194 -7.29 1.33 9.62
N VAL A 195 -7.20 2.50 8.98
CA VAL A 195 -6.69 2.67 7.62
C VAL A 195 -5.70 3.83 7.59
N LYS A 196 -4.42 3.52 7.49
CA LYS A 196 -3.35 4.54 7.51
C LYS A 196 -2.51 4.49 6.25
N ILE A 197 -2.41 5.60 5.57
CA ILE A 197 -1.39 5.83 4.55
C ILE A 197 -0.04 5.99 5.24
N LEU A 198 0.96 5.28 4.76
CA LEU A 198 2.33 5.32 5.22
C LEU A 198 3.18 5.96 4.12
N SER A 199 3.85 7.07 4.41
CA SER A 199 4.83 7.63 3.49
C SER A 199 6.02 6.69 3.37
N THR A 200 6.26 6.16 2.17
CA THR A 200 7.32 5.20 1.84
C THR A 200 8.05 5.60 0.55
N PRO A 201 8.66 6.81 0.51
CA PRO A 201 9.37 7.31 -0.67
C PRO A 201 10.53 6.41 -1.07
N GLY A 202 10.91 6.47 -2.35
CA GLY A 202 12.08 5.76 -2.87
C GLY A 202 11.84 5.17 -4.26
N HIS A 203 10.75 4.48 -4.51
CA HIS A 203 10.37 4.06 -5.85
C HIS A 203 10.00 5.29 -6.71
N THR A 204 9.10 6.11 -6.19
CA THR A 204 8.91 7.50 -6.61
C THR A 204 9.14 8.44 -5.41
N PRO A 205 9.30 9.76 -5.61
CA PRO A 205 9.50 10.74 -4.54
C PRO A 205 8.37 10.77 -3.50
N GLY A 206 7.14 10.50 -3.93
CA GLY A 206 5.95 10.55 -3.07
C GLY A 206 5.26 9.20 -2.93
N HIS A 207 5.98 8.08 -3.15
CA HIS A 207 5.41 6.75 -2.96
C HIS A 207 4.82 6.56 -1.55
N GLN A 208 3.70 5.85 -1.46
CA GLN A 208 3.02 5.54 -0.21
C GLN A 208 2.51 4.10 -0.18
N SER A 209 2.53 3.49 1.00
CA SER A 209 1.94 2.18 1.30
C SER A 209 0.68 2.35 2.15
N LEU A 210 -0.13 1.31 2.33
CA LEU A 210 -1.34 1.39 3.13
C LEU A 210 -1.37 0.32 4.23
N LEU A 211 -1.51 0.74 5.48
CA LEU A 211 -1.85 -0.15 6.60
C LEU A 211 -3.37 -0.25 6.71
N VAL A 212 -3.90 -1.48 6.72
CA VAL A 212 -5.31 -1.78 6.94
C VAL A 212 -5.44 -2.74 8.12
N ARG A 213 -6.44 -2.54 8.97
CA ARG A 213 -6.75 -3.41 10.12
C ARG A 213 -8.12 -4.06 9.95
N PRO A 214 -8.24 -5.16 9.18
CA PRO A 214 -9.47 -5.93 9.12
C PRO A 214 -9.83 -6.49 10.51
N PRO A 215 -11.14 -6.69 10.82
CA PRO A 215 -11.58 -6.98 12.18
C PRO A 215 -11.14 -8.35 12.71
N LYS A 216 -10.93 -9.35 11.83
CA LYS A 216 -10.65 -10.74 12.23
C LYS A 216 -9.26 -11.24 11.84
N ARG A 217 -8.71 -10.77 10.74
CA ARG A 217 -7.43 -11.27 10.22
C ARG A 217 -6.20 -10.70 10.93
N GLY A 218 -6.29 -9.53 11.52
CA GLY A 218 -5.16 -8.75 11.97
C GLY A 218 -4.64 -7.76 10.90
N PRO A 219 -3.65 -6.92 11.25
CA PRO A 219 -3.20 -5.85 10.36
C PRO A 219 -2.47 -6.37 9.14
N VAL A 220 -2.66 -5.71 7.99
CA VAL A 220 -1.91 -5.93 6.76
C VAL A 220 -1.35 -4.62 6.24
N ILE A 221 -0.17 -4.65 5.62
CA ILE A 221 0.44 -3.52 4.94
C ILE A 221 0.48 -3.86 3.44
N LEU A 222 -0.16 -3.03 2.64
CA LEU A 222 -0.18 -3.10 1.19
C LEU A 222 1.01 -2.28 0.68
N SER A 223 2.00 -2.97 0.09
CA SER A 223 3.31 -2.37 -0.17
C SER A 223 3.32 -1.28 -1.24
N GLY A 224 2.42 -1.33 -2.25
CA GLY A 224 2.70 -0.71 -3.53
C GLY A 224 4.05 -1.20 -4.06
N ASP A 225 4.85 -0.30 -4.62
CA ASP A 225 6.18 -0.57 -5.16
C ASP A 225 7.32 -0.19 -4.22
N MET A 226 7.03 -0.03 -2.92
CA MET A 226 8.09 0.03 -1.91
C MET A 226 9.03 -1.18 -2.05
N VAL A 227 8.45 -2.31 -2.45
CA VAL A 227 9.14 -3.57 -2.75
C VAL A 227 8.33 -4.37 -3.77
N HIS A 228 9.00 -5.03 -4.73
CA HIS A 228 8.32 -5.73 -5.83
C HIS A 228 8.17 -7.23 -5.59
N LEU A 229 9.14 -7.88 -4.94
CA LEU A 229 9.17 -9.32 -4.73
C LEU A 229 9.60 -9.66 -3.30
N GLN A 230 9.23 -10.83 -2.82
CA GLN A 230 9.63 -11.31 -1.50
C GLN A 230 11.15 -11.36 -1.31
N ASP A 231 11.90 -11.70 -2.37
CA ASP A 231 13.37 -11.68 -2.32
C ASP A 231 13.92 -10.25 -2.18
N ASN A 232 13.31 -9.27 -2.85
CA ASN A 232 13.67 -7.86 -2.65
C ASN A 232 13.46 -7.42 -1.20
N TRP A 233 12.37 -7.87 -0.58
CA TRP A 233 12.08 -7.57 0.82
C TRP A 233 13.12 -8.16 1.76
N THR A 234 13.42 -9.46 1.62
CA THR A 234 14.35 -10.17 2.50
C THR A 234 15.79 -9.69 2.37
N GLN A 235 16.22 -9.37 1.14
CA GLN A 235 17.59 -8.98 0.83
C GLN A 235 17.80 -7.45 0.78
N ARG A 236 16.77 -6.65 1.06
CA ARG A 236 16.78 -5.18 0.87
C ARG A 236 17.27 -4.77 -0.51
N ARG A 237 16.87 -5.54 -1.52
CA ARG A 237 17.27 -5.34 -2.91
C ARG A 237 16.36 -4.29 -3.55
N VAL A 238 16.95 -3.25 -4.10
CA VAL A 238 16.25 -2.12 -4.70
C VAL A 238 16.51 -2.10 -6.20
N PRO A 239 15.45 -2.04 -7.04
CA PRO A 239 15.59 -1.87 -8.48
C PRO A 239 16.41 -0.65 -8.86
N ALA A 240 17.19 -0.76 -9.94
CA ALA A 240 18.06 0.34 -10.38
C ALA A 240 17.30 1.56 -10.92
N PHE A 241 16.02 1.38 -11.29
CA PHE A 241 15.16 2.44 -11.80
C PHE A 241 14.38 3.19 -10.71
N ASN A 242 14.52 2.81 -9.43
CA ASN A 242 13.92 3.58 -8.33
C ASN A 242 14.51 4.99 -8.27
N PHE A 243 13.69 5.96 -7.91
CA PHE A 243 14.11 7.35 -7.72
C PHE A 243 15.26 7.50 -6.72
N SER A 244 15.19 6.78 -5.59
CA SER A 244 16.25 6.76 -4.58
C SER A 244 16.37 5.39 -3.93
N ARG A 245 17.55 4.76 -4.09
CA ARG A 245 17.88 3.51 -3.40
C ARG A 245 17.89 3.69 -1.88
N GLU A 246 18.46 4.78 -1.41
CA GLU A 246 18.56 5.08 0.02
C GLU A 246 17.19 5.22 0.67
N GLN A 247 16.31 6.04 0.09
CA GLN A 247 14.94 6.20 0.59
C GLN A 247 14.16 4.89 0.51
N SER A 248 14.34 4.07 -0.53
CA SER A 248 13.69 2.76 -0.64
C SER A 248 14.07 1.85 0.54
N VAL A 249 15.35 1.80 0.91
CA VAL A 249 15.82 1.01 2.06
C VAL A 249 15.26 1.57 3.36
N GLN A 250 15.29 2.89 3.56
CA GLN A 250 14.71 3.54 4.75
C GLN A 250 13.20 3.25 4.88
N SER A 251 12.47 3.26 3.77
CA SER A 251 11.04 2.91 3.73
C SER A 251 10.80 1.45 4.10
N MET A 252 11.61 0.52 3.61
CA MET A 252 11.54 -0.88 4.02
C MET A 252 11.83 -1.06 5.51
N GLU A 253 12.84 -0.38 6.07
CA GLU A 253 13.15 -0.45 7.51
C GLU A 253 12.03 0.15 8.38
N LYS A 254 11.44 1.27 7.96
CA LYS A 254 10.26 1.85 8.62
C LYS A 254 9.11 0.85 8.67
N VAL A 255 8.81 0.20 7.54
CA VAL A 255 7.73 -0.79 7.47
C VAL A 255 8.08 -2.04 8.28
N ALA A 256 9.33 -2.51 8.27
CA ALA A 256 9.76 -3.63 9.09
C ALA A 256 9.58 -3.37 10.60
N ALA A 257 9.94 -2.16 11.05
CA ALA A 257 9.73 -1.75 12.44
C ALA A 257 8.23 -1.71 12.80
N LEU A 258 7.39 -1.18 11.91
CA LEU A 258 5.94 -1.14 12.09
C LEU A 258 5.33 -2.55 12.13
N MET A 259 5.77 -3.47 11.26
CA MET A 259 5.35 -4.87 11.29
C MET A 259 5.70 -5.54 12.62
N LYS A 260 6.93 -5.32 13.13
CA LYS A 260 7.35 -5.83 14.43
C LYS A 260 6.49 -5.29 15.58
N GLN A 261 6.13 -4.01 15.52
CA GLN A 261 5.30 -3.35 16.54
C GLN A 261 3.85 -3.82 16.53
N THR A 262 3.28 -4.07 15.34
CA THR A 262 1.84 -4.26 15.14
C THR A 262 1.43 -5.71 14.85
N GLY A 263 2.39 -6.58 14.54
CA GLY A 263 2.11 -7.92 14.02
C GLY A 263 1.57 -7.92 12.57
N ALA A 264 1.67 -6.80 11.85
CA ALA A 264 1.16 -6.69 10.50
C ALA A 264 1.89 -7.63 9.53
N GLN A 265 1.14 -8.19 8.58
CA GLN A 265 1.69 -8.92 7.45
C GLN A 265 1.94 -7.96 6.28
N LEU A 266 3.03 -8.14 5.56
CA LEU A 266 3.30 -7.39 4.33
C LEU A 266 2.70 -8.13 3.13
N TRP A 267 1.87 -7.43 2.34
CA TRP A 267 1.37 -7.90 1.05
C TRP A 267 2.06 -7.13 -0.05
N ILE A 268 2.86 -7.87 -0.81
CA ILE A 268 3.70 -7.31 -1.87
C ILE A 268 2.91 -7.32 -3.16
N ASN A 269 2.69 -6.14 -3.74
CA ASN A 269 1.75 -5.96 -4.85
C ASN A 269 2.10 -6.78 -6.08
N HIS A 270 3.40 -6.88 -6.39
CA HIS A 270 3.91 -7.55 -7.59
C HIS A 270 4.39 -8.99 -7.36
N ASP A 271 4.40 -9.48 -6.13
CA ASP A 271 4.77 -10.88 -5.86
C ASP A 271 3.62 -11.81 -6.25
N LYS A 272 3.72 -12.39 -7.43
CA LYS A 272 2.63 -13.24 -7.98
C LYS A 272 2.36 -14.46 -7.11
N ALA A 273 3.38 -15.11 -6.57
CA ALA A 273 3.21 -16.28 -5.73
C ALA A 273 2.43 -15.93 -4.44
N GLN A 274 2.76 -14.80 -3.81
CA GLN A 274 1.99 -14.32 -2.66
C GLN A 274 0.59 -13.88 -3.08
N SER A 275 0.45 -13.12 -4.17
CA SER A 275 -0.84 -12.66 -4.67
C SER A 275 -1.80 -13.82 -4.94
N ASP A 276 -1.33 -14.90 -5.56
CA ASP A 276 -2.16 -16.07 -5.87
C ASP A 276 -2.69 -16.78 -4.61
N SER A 277 -2.02 -16.63 -3.47
CA SER A 277 -2.44 -17.16 -2.18
C SER A 277 -3.49 -16.31 -1.45
N ILE A 278 -3.71 -15.07 -1.89
CA ILE A 278 -4.66 -14.16 -1.26
C ILE A 278 -6.03 -14.29 -1.93
N PRO A 279 -7.13 -14.50 -1.17
CA PRO A 279 -8.47 -14.54 -1.72
C PRO A 279 -8.80 -13.27 -2.53
N LYS A 280 -9.36 -13.47 -3.74
CA LYS A 280 -9.79 -12.37 -4.61
C LYS A 280 -11.30 -12.17 -4.53
N ALA A 281 -11.75 -10.94 -4.80
CA ALA A 281 -13.15 -10.61 -4.96
C ALA A 281 -13.85 -11.61 -5.93
N PRO A 282 -15.10 -12.03 -5.65
CA PRO A 282 -16.05 -11.46 -4.68
C PRO A 282 -15.82 -11.85 -3.21
N ALA A 283 -14.87 -12.75 -2.92
CA ALA A 283 -14.48 -13.01 -1.54
C ALA A 283 -13.84 -11.76 -0.89
N TYR A 284 -13.98 -11.65 0.41
CA TYR A 284 -13.44 -10.53 1.20
C TYR A 284 -12.80 -11.03 2.50
N ILE A 285 -12.06 -10.14 3.12
CA ILE A 285 -11.33 -10.37 4.36
C ILE A 285 -11.94 -9.48 5.44
N GLU A 286 -12.24 -10.12 6.58
CA GLU A 286 -12.69 -9.46 7.83
C GLU A 286 -11.62 -9.49 8.92
#